data_a163f3e02f17b2bdcffca558b453b93f
#
_entry.id   a163f3e02f17b2bdcffca558b453b93f
#
_cell.length_a   1.000
_cell.length_b   1.000
_cell.length_c   1.000
_cell.angle_alpha   90.00
_cell.angle_beta   90.00
_cell.angle_gamma   90.00
#
_symmetry.space_group_name_H-M   'P 1'
#
loop_
_entity.id
_entity.type
_entity.pdbx_description
1 polymer ?
#
loop_
_entity_poly.entity_id
_entity_poly.type
_entity_poly.pdbx_seq_one_letter_code
_entity_poly.pdbx_strand_id
1 'polypeptide(L)'
;RADLIIYAGSLVNPGLLEYAKNECVIMDSASMTLEEVIDAMVPATEAGKLVVRLHTGDPSVYGAHREQMDILRKKGLDFEVVPGVSSFCAAAAALKAEYTLPNVSQSVIITRMEGRTPVPDRQRIADYAAHGATMVIFLSSGMTGKLSQELIAGGYNADTPAAIVYKASWPDEKVVHCTVGTLAEAAAANNISNLALITVGGFLGNEYERSELYNPSFTHGFRQASIAKEASK
;
A
#
# COMPACT_ATOMS: atom_id res chain seq x y z
N ARG A 1 20.31 -4.25 -16.08
CA ARG A 1 21.43 -3.33 -16.36
C ARG A 1 22.28 -3.07 -15.11
N ALA A 2 21.74 -3.30 -13.90
CA ALA A 2 22.43 -3.05 -12.64
C ALA A 2 23.72 -3.88 -12.49
N ASP A 3 24.72 -3.29 -11.84
CA ASP A 3 25.94 -3.96 -11.42
C ASP A 3 25.83 -4.48 -9.98
N LEU A 4 25.03 -3.77 -9.17
CA LEU A 4 24.68 -4.14 -7.80
C LEU A 4 23.17 -3.92 -7.58
N ILE A 5 22.48 -4.92 -7.07
CA ILE A 5 21.09 -4.81 -6.57
C ILE A 5 21.11 -5.11 -5.08
N ILE A 6 20.56 -4.18 -4.28
CA ILE A 6 20.26 -4.43 -2.87
C ILE A 6 18.76 -4.39 -2.71
N TYR A 7 18.12 -5.52 -2.42
CA TYR A 7 16.66 -5.61 -2.36
C TYR A 7 16.12 -5.70 -0.93
N ALA A 8 14.85 -5.32 -0.75
CA ALA A 8 14.21 -5.16 0.55
C ALA A 8 13.64 -6.49 1.11
N GLY A 9 14.46 -7.53 1.11
CA GLY A 9 14.15 -8.81 1.75
C GLY A 9 12.88 -9.48 1.26
N SER A 10 12.16 -10.12 2.18
CA SER A 10 10.97 -10.93 1.88
C SER A 10 9.78 -10.17 1.28
N LEU A 11 9.83 -8.85 1.23
CA LEU A 11 8.79 -8.02 0.62
C LEU A 11 8.91 -7.95 -0.90
N VAL A 12 10.07 -8.29 -1.46
CA VAL A 12 10.31 -8.30 -2.92
C VAL A 12 10.14 -9.71 -3.44
N ASN A 13 9.35 -9.86 -4.51
CA ASN A 13 9.21 -11.15 -5.17
C ASN A 13 10.56 -11.58 -5.78
N PRO A 14 11.14 -12.72 -5.36
CA PRO A 14 12.44 -13.18 -5.86
C PRO A 14 12.49 -13.35 -7.38
N GLY A 15 11.38 -13.67 -8.04
CA GLY A 15 11.31 -13.78 -9.49
C GLY A 15 11.70 -12.50 -10.25
N LEU A 16 11.65 -11.34 -9.58
CA LEU A 16 12.15 -10.09 -10.16
C LEU A 16 13.67 -10.08 -10.32
N LEU A 17 14.39 -10.83 -9.50
CA LEU A 17 15.86 -10.89 -9.55
C LEU A 17 16.36 -11.69 -10.75
N GLU A 18 15.52 -12.50 -11.39
CA GLU A 18 15.85 -13.25 -12.61
C GLU A 18 16.12 -12.33 -13.81
N TYR A 19 15.63 -11.08 -13.75
CA TYR A 19 15.91 -10.07 -14.78
C TYR A 19 17.30 -9.39 -14.64
N ALA A 20 18.02 -9.68 -13.57
CA ALA A 20 19.39 -9.16 -13.40
C ALA A 20 20.34 -9.81 -14.40
N LYS A 21 21.36 -9.08 -14.82
CA LYS A 21 22.43 -9.65 -15.65
C LYS A 21 23.28 -10.65 -14.84
N ASN A 22 23.92 -11.59 -15.50
CA ASN A 22 24.67 -12.68 -14.84
C ASN A 22 25.76 -12.19 -13.88
N GLU A 23 26.39 -11.07 -14.18
CA GLU A 23 27.49 -10.50 -13.37
C GLU A 23 26.98 -9.53 -12.30
N CYS A 24 25.67 -9.36 -12.15
CA CYS A 24 25.09 -8.47 -11.15
C CYS A 24 25.28 -9.08 -9.75
N VAL A 25 25.86 -8.29 -8.85
CA VAL A 25 25.89 -8.64 -7.42
C VAL A 25 24.51 -8.38 -6.83
N ILE A 26 23.95 -9.38 -6.14
CA ILE A 26 22.62 -9.28 -5.52
C ILE A 26 22.76 -9.48 -4.02
N MET A 27 22.25 -8.52 -3.23
CA MET A 27 22.32 -8.54 -1.77
C MET A 27 20.92 -8.39 -1.18
N ASP A 28 20.61 -9.22 -0.18
CA ASP A 28 19.40 -9.10 0.63
C ASP A 28 19.66 -8.20 1.84
N SER A 29 18.92 -7.11 1.96
CA SER A 29 19.05 -6.18 3.08
C SER A 29 18.19 -6.53 4.30
N ALA A 30 17.53 -7.67 4.34
CA ALA A 30 16.68 -8.05 5.47
C ALA A 30 17.42 -8.13 6.81
N SER A 31 18.72 -8.45 6.77
CA SER A 31 19.60 -8.56 7.96
C SER A 31 20.65 -7.45 8.03
N MET A 32 20.62 -6.47 7.13
CA MET A 32 21.62 -5.39 7.07
C MET A 32 21.15 -4.18 7.88
N THR A 33 22.11 -3.51 8.52
CA THR A 33 21.94 -2.18 9.08
C THR A 33 21.96 -1.11 7.97
N LEU A 34 21.59 0.13 8.32
CA LEU A 34 21.70 1.27 7.40
C LEU A 34 23.14 1.46 6.94
N GLU A 35 24.09 1.37 7.87
CA GLU A 35 25.52 1.52 7.61
C GLU A 35 26.01 0.47 6.63
N GLU A 36 25.65 -0.80 6.83
CA GLU A 36 26.03 -1.91 5.93
C GLU A 36 25.45 -1.74 4.52
N VAL A 37 24.21 -1.24 4.40
CA VAL A 37 23.63 -0.91 3.09
C VAL A 37 24.40 0.22 2.42
N ILE A 38 24.74 1.27 3.15
CA ILE A 38 25.51 2.41 2.62
C ILE A 38 26.95 2.00 2.24
N ASP A 39 27.60 1.17 3.06
CA ASP A 39 28.96 0.67 2.81
C ASP A 39 29.02 -0.23 1.57
N ALA A 40 27.92 -0.88 1.22
CA ALA A 40 27.81 -1.62 -0.04
C ALA A 40 27.54 -0.68 -1.24
N MET A 41 26.70 0.34 -1.08
CA MET A 41 26.27 1.22 -2.17
C MET A 41 27.36 2.22 -2.57
N VAL A 42 27.97 2.90 -1.61
CA VAL A 42 28.86 4.05 -1.86
C VAL A 42 30.09 3.65 -2.67
N PRO A 43 30.89 2.64 -2.28
CA PRO A 43 32.08 2.26 -3.07
C PRO A 43 31.73 1.79 -4.48
N ALA A 44 30.59 1.11 -4.64
CA ALA A 44 30.14 0.66 -5.95
C ALA A 44 29.78 1.85 -6.85
N THR A 45 29.06 2.86 -6.31
CA THR A 45 28.72 4.09 -7.04
C THR A 45 29.95 4.91 -7.40
N GLU A 46 30.90 5.08 -6.47
CA GLU A 46 32.16 5.78 -6.70
C GLU A 46 33.04 5.09 -7.77
N ALA A 47 32.92 3.78 -7.90
CA ALA A 47 33.54 3.00 -8.96
C ALA A 47 32.81 3.07 -10.32
N GLY A 48 31.79 3.94 -10.45
CA GLY A 48 31.02 4.13 -11.68
C GLY A 48 30.02 3.00 -11.98
N LYS A 49 29.71 2.15 -11.01
CA LYS A 49 28.74 1.06 -11.18
C LYS A 49 27.30 1.56 -11.03
N LEU A 50 26.39 0.94 -11.78
CA LEU A 50 24.95 1.16 -11.62
C LEU A 50 24.43 0.37 -10.42
N VAL A 51 24.10 1.08 -9.34
CA VAL A 51 23.55 0.51 -8.12
C VAL A 51 22.03 0.69 -8.08
N VAL A 52 21.29 -0.37 -7.79
CA VAL A 52 19.83 -0.34 -7.65
C VAL A 52 19.45 -0.75 -6.23
N ARG A 53 18.78 0.16 -5.53
CA ARG A 53 18.08 -0.16 -4.28
C ARG A 53 16.65 -0.58 -4.64
N LEU A 54 16.40 -1.89 -4.67
CA LEU A 54 15.13 -2.45 -5.09
C LEU A 54 14.15 -2.52 -3.92
N HIS A 55 13.04 -1.81 -4.05
CA HIS A 55 11.93 -1.82 -3.12
C HIS A 55 10.72 -2.58 -3.67
N THR A 56 9.77 -2.91 -2.80
CA THR A 56 8.45 -3.38 -3.20
C THR A 56 7.49 -2.19 -3.36
N GLY A 57 6.55 -2.27 -4.28
CA GLY A 57 5.55 -1.23 -4.50
C GLY A 57 6.18 0.11 -4.89
N ASP A 58 5.89 1.14 -4.11
CA ASP A 58 6.48 2.47 -4.25
C ASP A 58 7.30 2.83 -3.00
N PRO A 59 8.55 3.26 -3.15
CA PRO A 59 9.41 3.54 -1.99
C PRO A 59 8.95 4.70 -1.13
N SER A 60 8.08 5.59 -1.63
CA SER A 60 7.56 6.73 -0.86
C SER A 60 6.63 6.31 0.29
N VAL A 61 6.09 5.08 0.27
CA VAL A 61 5.18 4.57 1.30
C VAL A 61 5.85 3.47 2.11
N TYR A 62 6.27 3.78 3.33
CA TYR A 62 6.97 2.87 4.26
C TYR A 62 8.27 2.25 3.72
N GLY A 63 8.93 2.91 2.76
CA GLY A 63 10.12 2.38 2.10
C GLY A 63 11.42 2.51 2.91
N ALA A 64 11.45 3.28 4.00
CA ALA A 64 12.63 3.49 4.86
C ALA A 64 13.91 3.85 4.07
N HIS A 65 13.78 4.64 3.01
CA HIS A 65 14.89 5.02 2.13
C HIS A 65 15.36 6.47 2.30
N ARG A 66 14.63 7.29 3.08
CA ARG A 66 14.97 8.71 3.29
C ARG A 66 16.36 8.89 3.88
N GLU A 67 16.71 8.10 4.86
CA GLU A 67 18.02 8.14 5.54
C GLU A 67 19.15 7.81 4.55
N GLN A 68 18.95 6.83 3.67
CA GLN A 68 19.89 6.47 2.62
C GLN A 68 20.11 7.65 1.65
N MET A 69 19.04 8.28 1.18
CA MET A 69 19.12 9.46 0.29
C MET A 69 19.85 10.63 0.95
N ASP A 70 19.60 10.87 2.24
CA ASP A 70 20.26 11.97 2.97
C ASP A 70 21.77 11.74 3.13
N ILE A 71 22.20 10.48 3.32
CA ILE A 71 23.61 10.10 3.36
C ILE A 71 24.27 10.25 1.97
N LEU A 72 23.62 9.78 0.91
CA LEU A 72 24.12 9.92 -0.46
C LEU A 72 24.31 11.39 -0.85
N ARG A 73 23.32 12.27 -0.54
CA ARG A 73 23.44 13.71 -0.76
C ARG A 73 24.63 14.33 -0.01
N LYS A 74 24.84 13.96 1.25
CA LYS A 74 25.98 14.43 2.05
C LYS A 74 27.32 14.02 1.47
N LYS A 75 27.36 12.90 0.77
CA LYS A 75 28.55 12.39 0.07
C LYS A 75 28.70 12.95 -1.36
N GLY A 76 27.75 13.76 -1.83
CA GLY A 76 27.77 14.32 -3.19
C GLY A 76 27.49 13.27 -4.27
N LEU A 77 26.83 12.17 -3.93
CA LEU A 77 26.47 11.11 -4.89
C LEU A 77 25.06 11.36 -5.41
N ASP A 78 24.92 11.35 -6.73
CA ASP A 78 23.63 11.49 -7.40
C ASP A 78 22.82 10.19 -7.34
N PHE A 79 21.51 10.34 -7.26
CA PHE A 79 20.57 9.24 -7.33
C PHE A 79 19.23 9.68 -7.93
N GLU A 80 18.50 8.75 -8.47
CA GLU A 80 17.15 8.91 -8.98
C GLU A 80 16.19 8.02 -8.15
N VAL A 81 14.97 8.52 -7.90
CA VAL A 81 13.89 7.72 -7.33
C VAL A 81 12.90 7.41 -8.45
N VAL A 82 12.83 6.14 -8.81
CA VAL A 82 11.86 5.66 -9.81
C VAL A 82 10.55 5.33 -9.08
N PRO A 83 9.42 5.99 -9.42
CA PRO A 83 8.13 5.68 -8.81
C PRO A 83 7.66 4.28 -9.22
N GLY A 84 6.98 3.62 -8.30
CA GLY A 84 6.41 2.30 -8.52
C GLY A 84 4.90 2.27 -8.30
N VAL A 85 4.28 1.13 -8.58
CA VAL A 85 2.87 0.90 -8.24
C VAL A 85 2.82 0.40 -6.81
N SER A 86 2.35 1.24 -5.89
CA SER A 86 2.22 0.85 -4.48
C SER A 86 1.24 -0.32 -4.30
N SER A 87 1.51 -1.14 -3.31
CA SER A 87 0.67 -2.33 -3.01
C SER A 87 -0.79 -1.99 -2.74
N PHE A 88 -1.12 -0.78 -2.30
CA PHE A 88 -2.53 -0.41 -2.16
C PHE A 88 -3.23 -0.27 -3.52
N CYS A 89 -2.55 0.20 -4.56
CA CYS A 89 -3.09 0.20 -5.93
C CYS A 89 -3.22 -1.23 -6.47
N ALA A 90 -2.22 -2.09 -6.20
CA ALA A 90 -2.28 -3.49 -6.59
C ALA A 90 -3.42 -4.23 -5.88
N ALA A 91 -3.67 -3.93 -4.60
CA ALA A 91 -4.80 -4.49 -3.86
C ALA A 91 -6.15 -4.06 -4.45
N ALA A 92 -6.33 -2.78 -4.82
CA ALA A 92 -7.54 -2.33 -5.51
C ALA A 92 -7.76 -3.06 -6.84
N ALA A 93 -6.69 -3.28 -7.61
CA ALA A 93 -6.76 -4.03 -8.86
C ALA A 93 -7.16 -5.50 -8.64
N ALA A 94 -6.58 -6.17 -7.64
CA ALA A 94 -6.94 -7.54 -7.27
C ALA A 94 -8.40 -7.65 -6.80
N LEU A 95 -8.89 -6.64 -6.08
CA LEU A 95 -10.28 -6.52 -5.64
C LEU A 95 -11.23 -6.10 -6.76
N LYS A 96 -10.71 -5.61 -7.89
CA LYS A 96 -11.50 -4.98 -8.99
C LYS A 96 -12.39 -3.85 -8.46
N ALA A 97 -11.86 -3.05 -7.53
CA ALA A 97 -12.59 -2.02 -6.82
C ALA A 97 -11.92 -0.65 -6.97
N GLU A 98 -12.71 0.40 -6.85
CA GLU A 98 -12.28 1.79 -6.75
C GLU A 98 -12.48 2.26 -5.31
N TYR A 99 -11.44 2.83 -4.70
CA TYR A 99 -11.48 3.29 -3.30
C TYR A 99 -12.39 4.50 -3.07
N THR A 100 -12.57 5.33 -4.10
CA THR A 100 -13.24 6.63 -4.01
C THR A 100 -14.55 6.61 -4.79
N LEU A 101 -15.62 6.22 -4.13
CA LEU A 101 -16.96 6.15 -4.73
C LEU A 101 -17.84 7.31 -4.24
N PRO A 102 -18.67 7.91 -5.13
CA PRO A 102 -19.65 8.93 -4.75
C PRO A 102 -20.56 8.43 -3.61
N ASN A 103 -20.79 9.30 -2.62
CA ASN A 103 -21.58 9.05 -1.41
C ASN A 103 -21.13 7.87 -0.52
N VAL A 104 -20.00 7.23 -0.82
CA VAL A 104 -19.39 6.20 0.00
C VAL A 104 -18.16 6.75 0.72
N SER A 105 -17.14 7.12 -0.03
CA SER A 105 -15.94 7.78 0.47
C SER A 105 -15.23 8.51 -0.65
N GLN A 106 -14.80 9.74 -0.41
CA GLN A 106 -13.95 10.53 -1.31
C GLN A 106 -12.51 10.64 -0.79
N SER A 107 -12.21 9.91 0.27
CA SER A 107 -10.89 9.93 0.92
C SER A 107 -10.37 8.52 1.12
N VAL A 108 -9.06 8.36 0.97
CA VAL A 108 -8.35 7.11 1.27
C VAL A 108 -7.30 7.38 2.34
N ILE A 109 -7.44 6.75 3.48
CA ILE A 109 -6.49 6.84 4.58
C ILE A 109 -5.51 5.66 4.48
N ILE A 110 -4.27 5.97 4.13
CA ILE A 110 -3.17 5.01 4.11
C ILE A 110 -2.47 5.07 5.46
N THR A 111 -2.49 3.98 6.21
CA THR A 111 -1.96 3.95 7.57
C THR A 111 -1.42 2.56 7.94
N ARG A 112 -0.92 2.44 9.17
CA ARG A 112 -0.54 1.18 9.80
C ARG A 112 -0.91 1.18 11.28
N MET A 113 -1.04 0.01 11.86
CA MET A 113 -1.14 -0.09 13.32
C MET A 113 0.19 0.21 14.00
N GLU A 114 0.10 0.65 15.24
CA GLU A 114 1.20 0.58 16.17
C GLU A 114 1.55 -0.88 16.46
N GLY A 115 2.81 -1.23 16.23
CA GLY A 115 3.36 -2.56 16.46
C GLY A 115 4.67 -2.47 17.25
N ARG A 116 5.77 -3.02 16.73
CA ARG A 116 7.10 -2.90 17.31
C ARG A 116 7.63 -1.47 17.31
N THR A 117 7.14 -0.65 16.40
CA THR A 117 7.45 0.77 16.31
C THR A 117 6.20 1.60 16.57
N PRO A 118 6.30 2.71 17.32
CA PRO A 118 5.15 3.53 17.65
C PRO A 118 4.56 4.24 16.43
N VAL A 119 3.33 4.71 16.56
CA VAL A 119 2.72 5.73 15.69
C VAL A 119 2.49 6.99 16.52
N PRO A 120 2.46 8.20 15.92
CA PRO A 120 2.10 9.41 16.63
C PRO A 120 0.71 9.29 17.31
N ASP A 121 0.53 9.88 18.48
CA ASP A 121 -0.68 9.72 19.30
C ASP A 121 -1.99 10.00 18.56
N ARG A 122 -1.99 10.98 17.63
CA ARG A 122 -3.16 11.34 16.82
C ARG A 122 -3.29 10.55 15.51
N GLN A 123 -2.53 9.46 15.36
CA GLN A 123 -2.49 8.64 14.15
C GLN A 123 -2.81 7.17 14.45
N ARG A 124 -3.55 6.91 15.51
CA ARG A 124 -4.04 5.57 15.85
C ARG A 124 -5.17 5.16 14.90
N ILE A 125 -5.35 3.88 14.74
CA ILE A 125 -6.42 3.34 13.89
C ILE A 125 -7.79 3.87 14.30
N ALA A 126 -8.09 3.92 15.59
CA ALA A 126 -9.38 4.41 16.08
C ALA A 126 -9.63 5.89 15.72
N ASP A 127 -8.59 6.74 15.75
CA ASP A 127 -8.72 8.16 15.39
C ASP A 127 -9.05 8.32 13.89
N TYR A 128 -8.41 7.54 13.04
CA TYR A 128 -8.69 7.55 11.60
C TYR A 128 -10.03 6.90 11.25
N ALA A 129 -10.41 5.84 11.97
CA ALA A 129 -11.68 5.16 11.77
C ALA A 129 -12.89 6.08 12.01
N ALA A 130 -12.77 7.07 12.91
CA ALA A 130 -13.80 8.06 13.18
C ALA A 130 -14.22 8.91 11.96
N HIS A 131 -13.38 8.95 10.91
CA HIS A 131 -13.72 9.66 9.67
C HIS A 131 -14.65 8.86 8.75
N GLY A 132 -14.84 7.56 8.96
CA GLY A 132 -15.65 6.70 8.09
C GLY A 132 -15.14 6.61 6.64
N ALA A 133 -13.90 7.00 6.40
CA ALA A 133 -13.28 7.00 5.07
C ALA A 133 -12.82 5.59 4.67
N THR A 134 -12.56 5.36 3.38
CA THR A 134 -11.85 4.16 2.96
C THR A 134 -10.49 4.08 3.65
N MET A 135 -10.18 2.97 4.30
CA MET A 135 -8.87 2.76 4.93
C MET A 135 -8.09 1.65 4.26
N VAL A 136 -6.78 1.89 4.10
CA VAL A 136 -5.81 0.93 3.58
C VAL A 136 -4.69 0.78 4.61
N ILE A 137 -4.56 -0.41 5.19
CA ILE A 137 -3.79 -0.63 6.41
C ILE A 137 -2.62 -1.56 6.10
N PHE A 138 -1.41 -0.98 6.14
CA PHE A 138 -0.15 -1.64 5.90
C PHE A 138 0.40 -2.33 7.16
N LEU A 139 1.32 -3.27 6.99
CA LEU A 139 2.16 -3.83 8.07
C LEU A 139 1.39 -4.35 9.30
N SER A 140 0.11 -4.69 9.13
CA SER A 140 -0.81 -4.98 10.25
C SER A 140 -1.47 -6.37 10.17
N SER A 141 -1.14 -7.16 9.17
CA SER A 141 -1.75 -8.47 8.92
C SER A 141 -1.51 -9.51 10.03
N GLY A 142 -0.46 -9.35 10.84
CA GLY A 142 -0.22 -10.15 12.03
C GLY A 142 -1.01 -9.71 13.28
N MET A 143 -1.81 -8.63 13.19
CA MET A 143 -2.52 -8.02 14.33
C MET A 143 -4.02 -7.84 14.05
N THR A 144 -4.60 -8.67 13.21
CA THR A 144 -5.98 -8.51 12.70
C THR A 144 -7.05 -8.45 13.79
N GLY A 145 -6.87 -9.18 14.90
CA GLY A 145 -7.79 -9.13 16.03
C GLY A 145 -7.77 -7.77 16.74
N LYS A 146 -6.58 -7.23 17.04
CA LYS A 146 -6.43 -5.89 17.61
C LYS A 146 -6.91 -4.83 16.63
N LEU A 147 -6.61 -4.98 15.34
CA LEU A 147 -7.05 -4.08 14.30
C LEU A 147 -8.59 -3.99 14.24
N SER A 148 -9.28 -5.13 14.25
CA SER A 148 -10.74 -5.18 14.28
C SER A 148 -11.30 -4.40 15.47
N GLN A 149 -10.74 -4.60 16.66
CA GLN A 149 -11.16 -3.88 17.88
C GLN A 149 -10.98 -2.37 17.77
N GLU A 150 -9.83 -1.91 17.26
CA GLU A 150 -9.54 -0.48 17.09
C GLU A 150 -10.43 0.17 16.02
N LEU A 151 -10.72 -0.53 14.93
CA LEU A 151 -11.66 -0.05 13.90
C LEU A 151 -13.07 0.12 14.47
N ILE A 152 -13.56 -0.85 15.24
CA ILE A 152 -14.89 -0.78 15.88
C ILE A 152 -14.89 0.33 16.94
N ALA A 153 -13.88 0.43 17.77
CA ALA A 153 -13.76 1.50 18.77
C ALA A 153 -13.75 2.90 18.13
N GLY A 154 -13.23 3.04 16.91
CA GLY A 154 -13.20 4.27 16.14
C GLY A 154 -14.49 4.57 15.36
N GLY A 155 -15.48 3.66 15.34
CA GLY A 155 -16.80 3.93 14.78
C GLY A 155 -17.19 3.09 13.56
N TYR A 156 -16.35 2.19 13.06
CA TYR A 156 -16.81 1.22 12.06
C TYR A 156 -17.74 0.17 12.68
N ASN A 157 -18.80 -0.20 11.96
CA ASN A 157 -19.61 -1.33 12.34
C ASN A 157 -18.86 -2.65 12.14
N ALA A 158 -19.16 -3.65 12.96
CA ALA A 158 -18.58 -4.99 12.79
C ALA A 158 -18.88 -5.59 11.41
N ASP A 159 -20.00 -5.25 10.82
CA ASP A 159 -20.44 -5.69 9.48
C ASP A 159 -19.86 -4.86 8.34
N THR A 160 -19.10 -3.79 8.64
CA THR A 160 -18.45 -2.99 7.58
C THR A 160 -17.59 -3.90 6.72
N PRO A 161 -17.72 -3.85 5.38
CA PRO A 161 -16.93 -4.66 4.48
C PRO A 161 -15.43 -4.40 4.65
N ALA A 162 -14.67 -5.50 4.62
CA ALA A 162 -13.23 -5.49 4.66
C ALA A 162 -12.66 -6.57 3.72
N ALA A 163 -11.43 -6.42 3.31
CA ALA A 163 -10.74 -7.44 2.56
C ALA A 163 -9.26 -7.53 2.96
N ILE A 164 -8.72 -8.74 2.88
CA ILE A 164 -7.31 -9.03 3.05
C ILE A 164 -6.77 -9.43 1.68
N VAL A 165 -5.80 -8.68 1.16
CA VAL A 165 -5.13 -9.01 -0.10
C VAL A 165 -3.72 -9.46 0.22
N TYR A 166 -3.48 -10.74 0.12
CA TYR A 166 -2.21 -11.39 0.37
C TYR A 166 -1.40 -11.42 -0.91
N LYS A 167 -0.13 -10.97 -0.84
CA LYS A 167 0.84 -11.00 -1.94
C LYS A 167 0.27 -10.45 -3.27
N ALA A 168 -0.38 -9.28 -3.22
CA ALA A 168 -0.89 -8.64 -4.43
C ALA A 168 0.16 -8.62 -5.55
N SER A 169 -0.21 -9.02 -6.76
CA SER A 169 0.64 -9.18 -7.95
C SER A 169 1.62 -10.36 -7.96
N TRP A 170 1.67 -11.19 -6.93
CA TRP A 170 2.49 -12.40 -6.92
C TRP A 170 1.71 -13.59 -7.53
N PRO A 171 2.41 -14.67 -7.96
CA PRO A 171 1.73 -15.86 -8.51
C PRO A 171 0.78 -16.55 -7.53
N ASP A 172 1.02 -16.42 -6.22
CA ASP A 172 0.21 -16.98 -5.14
C ASP A 172 -0.67 -15.92 -4.43
N GLU A 173 -1.05 -14.86 -5.18
CA GLU A 173 -2.00 -13.85 -4.71
C GLU A 173 -3.31 -14.47 -4.20
N LYS A 174 -3.79 -13.96 -3.07
CA LYS A 174 -5.11 -14.30 -2.53
C LYS A 174 -5.90 -13.06 -2.16
N VAL A 175 -7.18 -13.07 -2.50
CA VAL A 175 -8.17 -12.08 -2.04
C VAL A 175 -9.14 -12.77 -1.09
N VAL A 176 -9.26 -12.24 0.12
CA VAL A 176 -10.17 -12.77 1.14
C VAL A 176 -11.12 -11.64 1.55
N HIS A 177 -12.39 -11.75 1.13
CA HIS A 177 -13.46 -10.85 1.57
C HIS A 177 -13.94 -11.25 2.95
N CYS A 178 -14.16 -10.25 3.81
CA CYS A 178 -14.63 -10.42 5.18
C CYS A 178 -15.33 -9.14 5.64
N THR A 179 -15.59 -9.02 6.92
CA THR A 179 -16.02 -7.79 7.58
C THR A 179 -15.00 -7.36 8.62
N VAL A 180 -15.14 -6.15 9.14
CA VAL A 180 -14.31 -5.67 10.24
C VAL A 180 -14.36 -6.63 11.42
N GLY A 181 -15.54 -7.15 11.78
CA GLY A 181 -15.71 -8.09 12.88
C GLY A 181 -15.10 -9.47 12.66
N THR A 182 -14.95 -9.90 11.40
CA THR A 182 -14.44 -11.24 11.06
C THR A 182 -12.99 -11.24 10.54
N LEU A 183 -12.29 -10.10 10.58
CA LEU A 183 -10.91 -9.96 10.08
C LEU A 183 -9.95 -11.01 10.67
N ALA A 184 -10.01 -11.25 11.98
CA ALA A 184 -9.12 -12.19 12.65
C ALA A 184 -9.37 -13.63 12.22
N GLU A 185 -10.65 -14.03 12.14
CA GLU A 185 -11.06 -15.35 11.69
C GLU A 185 -10.68 -15.58 10.23
N ALA A 186 -10.94 -14.60 9.37
CA ALA A 186 -10.60 -14.66 7.95
C ALA A 186 -9.09 -14.80 7.71
N ALA A 187 -8.27 -14.06 8.45
CA ALA A 187 -6.81 -14.18 8.38
C ALA A 187 -6.33 -15.56 8.84
N ALA A 188 -6.86 -16.05 9.97
CA ALA A 188 -6.49 -17.36 10.53
C ALA A 188 -6.89 -18.51 9.60
N ALA A 189 -8.12 -18.51 9.09
CA ALA A 189 -8.64 -19.53 8.16
C ALA A 189 -7.83 -19.63 6.86
N ASN A 190 -7.16 -18.54 6.45
CA ASN A 190 -6.33 -18.49 5.26
C ASN A 190 -4.83 -18.57 5.53
N ASN A 191 -4.41 -18.75 6.79
CA ASN A 191 -3.01 -18.77 7.23
C ASN A 191 -2.25 -17.48 6.84
N ILE A 192 -2.90 -16.32 6.93
CA ILE A 192 -2.30 -15.02 6.59
C ILE A 192 -1.88 -14.30 7.87
N SER A 193 -0.57 -14.06 8.02
CA SER A 193 0.01 -13.31 9.15
C SER A 193 1.01 -12.24 8.72
N ASN A 194 1.40 -12.22 7.44
CA ASN A 194 2.34 -11.26 6.85
C ASN A 194 2.03 -11.06 5.37
N LEU A 195 2.79 -10.20 4.68
CA LEU A 195 2.71 -9.96 3.23
C LEU A 195 1.29 -9.67 2.71
N ALA A 196 0.44 -9.11 3.55
CA ALA A 196 -0.93 -8.78 3.19
C ALA A 196 -1.26 -7.33 3.52
N LEU A 197 -2.12 -6.76 2.70
CA LEU A 197 -2.73 -5.46 2.88
C LEU A 197 -4.19 -5.66 3.32
N ILE A 198 -4.64 -4.87 4.28
CA ILE A 198 -6.02 -4.88 4.74
C ILE A 198 -6.71 -3.62 4.24
N THR A 199 -7.87 -3.77 3.64
CA THR A 199 -8.70 -2.67 3.16
C THR A 199 -10.05 -2.70 3.86
N VAL A 200 -10.57 -1.52 4.22
CA VAL A 200 -11.83 -1.38 5.00
C VAL A 200 -12.65 -0.26 4.43
N GLY A 201 -13.93 -0.49 4.26
CA GLY A 201 -14.89 0.55 3.90
C GLY A 201 -15.99 0.10 2.96
N GLY A 202 -16.99 0.95 2.81
CA GLY A 202 -18.16 0.71 1.97
C GLY A 202 -17.86 0.54 0.48
N PHE A 203 -16.67 0.94 0.01
CA PHE A 203 -16.24 0.77 -1.38
C PHE A 203 -16.19 -0.70 -1.83
N LEU A 204 -16.14 -1.65 -0.91
CA LEU A 204 -16.20 -3.09 -1.16
C LEU A 204 -17.63 -3.60 -1.30
N GLY A 205 -18.63 -2.76 -1.01
CA GLY A 205 -20.05 -3.07 -1.18
C GLY A 205 -20.54 -2.74 -2.60
N ASN A 206 -21.83 -2.95 -2.81
CA ASN A 206 -22.48 -2.71 -4.09
C ASN A 206 -23.34 -1.42 -4.10
N GLU A 207 -23.43 -0.73 -2.97
CA GLU A 207 -24.25 0.47 -2.80
C GLU A 207 -23.39 1.72 -2.99
N TYR A 208 -23.49 2.34 -4.14
CA TYR A 208 -22.84 3.61 -4.44
C TYR A 208 -23.65 4.39 -5.48
N GLU A 209 -23.46 5.70 -5.51
CA GLU A 209 -24.10 6.56 -6.51
C GLU A 209 -23.25 6.62 -7.78
N ARG A 210 -23.94 6.84 -8.91
CA ARG A 210 -23.26 7.08 -10.17
C ARG A 210 -22.47 8.39 -10.11
N SER A 211 -21.24 8.35 -10.64
CA SER A 211 -20.45 9.57 -10.79
C SER A 211 -21.18 10.60 -11.66
N GLU A 212 -21.29 11.81 -11.16
CA GLU A 212 -21.83 12.96 -11.93
C GLU A 212 -21.06 13.18 -13.24
N LEU A 213 -19.79 12.82 -13.29
CA LEU A 213 -18.96 12.95 -14.50
C LEU A 213 -19.56 12.21 -15.71
N TYR A 214 -20.22 11.09 -15.47
CA TYR A 214 -20.91 10.29 -16.51
C TYR A 214 -22.42 10.52 -16.56
N ASN A 215 -22.94 11.41 -15.71
CA ASN A 215 -24.36 11.73 -15.68
C ASN A 215 -24.72 12.55 -16.93
N PRO A 216 -25.70 12.12 -17.76
CA PRO A 216 -26.09 12.84 -18.97
C PRO A 216 -26.69 14.22 -18.69
N SER A 217 -27.18 14.50 -17.47
CA SER A 217 -27.70 15.81 -17.06
C SER A 217 -26.62 16.76 -16.51
N PHE A 218 -25.33 16.30 -16.44
CA PHE A 218 -24.23 17.09 -15.91
C PHE A 218 -23.39 17.70 -17.04
N THR A 219 -23.23 19.04 -17.01
CA THR A 219 -22.33 19.78 -17.90
C THR A 219 -20.94 19.91 -17.23
N HIS A 220 -19.89 19.64 -17.98
CA HIS A 220 -18.50 19.90 -17.58
C HIS A 220 -17.68 20.44 -18.76
N GLY A 221 -16.43 20.80 -18.56
CA GLY A 221 -15.59 21.50 -19.53
C GLY A 221 -15.47 20.84 -20.92
N PHE A 222 -15.75 19.53 -21.02
CA PHE A 222 -15.65 18.77 -22.28
C PHE A 222 -16.99 18.21 -22.79
N ARG A 223 -18.09 18.39 -22.04
CA ARG A 223 -19.40 17.85 -22.43
C ARG A 223 -20.53 18.72 -21.89
N GLN A 224 -21.46 19.11 -22.79
CA GLN A 224 -22.74 19.70 -22.41
C GLN A 224 -23.73 18.60 -21.97
N ALA A 225 -24.60 18.92 -21.02
CA ALA A 225 -25.69 18.04 -20.64
C ALA A 225 -26.58 17.74 -21.86
N SER A 226 -26.91 16.46 -22.05
CA SER A 226 -27.78 16.00 -23.14
C SER A 226 -29.25 15.89 -22.73
N ILE A 227 -29.51 15.88 -21.43
CA ILE A 227 -30.87 15.85 -20.84
C ILE A 227 -30.96 16.86 -19.69
N ALA A 228 -32.18 17.36 -19.41
CA ALA A 228 -32.41 18.19 -18.23
C ALA A 228 -32.21 17.39 -16.95
N LYS A 229 -31.69 18.04 -15.88
CA LYS A 229 -31.58 17.41 -14.55
C LYS A 229 -32.98 17.21 -13.98
N GLU A 230 -33.36 15.99 -13.66
CA GLU A 230 -34.64 15.75 -12.97
C GLU A 230 -34.64 16.49 -11.62
N ALA A 231 -35.74 17.19 -11.32
CA ALA A 231 -35.88 17.85 -10.03
C ALA A 231 -35.93 16.76 -8.94
N SER A 232 -34.96 16.78 -8.04
CA SER A 232 -35.01 15.90 -6.84
C SER A 232 -36.30 16.18 -6.07
N LYS A 233 -37.12 15.18 -5.90
CA LYS A 233 -38.31 15.22 -5.01
C LYS A 233 -37.89 15.08 -3.56
#